data_65421dda6176c1aa23eeb1e4c702eba5
#
_entry.id   65421dda6176c1aa23eeb1e4c702eba5
#
_cell.length_a   1.000
_cell.length_b   1.000
_cell.length_c   1.000
_cell.angle_alpha   90.00
_cell.angle_beta   90.00
_cell.angle_gamma   90.00
#
_symmetry.space_group_name_H-M   'P 1'
#
loop_
_entity.id
_entity.type
_entity.pdbx_description
1 polymer ?
#
loop_
_entity_poly.entity_id
_entity_poly.type
_entity_poly.pdbx_seq_one_letter_code
_entity_poly.pdbx_strand_id
1 'polypeptide(L)'
;GFTSPAPRDYVGSKPLVAPEAIAIYNFTRLHNFRLILAYHTQGKEIYWQFQNYATQEAEQIGEIFAQVSGYALSEVPYNSSFAGYKDWFLQEYRRPGYTIEAGLGENPLPISQFNDIYNDNIGILVLGAVL
;
A
#
# COMPACT_ATOMS: atom_id res chain seq x y z
N GLY A 1 -15.68 5.55 2.01
CA GLY A 1 -15.98 5.76 0.60
C GLY A 1 -17.47 6.04 0.36
N PHE A 2 -17.81 6.47 -0.86
CA PHE A 2 -19.20 6.70 -1.25
C PHE A 2 -19.89 5.38 -1.58
N THR A 3 -21.20 5.30 -1.28
CA THR A 3 -22.03 4.13 -1.59
C THR A 3 -22.73 4.23 -2.96
N SER A 4 -22.58 5.34 -3.66
CA SER A 4 -23.10 5.60 -5.02
C SER A 4 -22.00 6.20 -5.89
N PRO A 5 -22.09 6.10 -7.23
CA PRO A 5 -21.09 6.65 -8.15
C PRO A 5 -20.75 8.11 -7.84
N ALA A 6 -19.47 8.41 -7.72
CA ALA A 6 -18.92 9.72 -7.37
C ALA A 6 -17.59 9.95 -8.13
N PRO A 7 -17.12 11.20 -8.26
CA PRO A 7 -15.86 11.50 -8.95
C PRO A 7 -14.60 10.89 -8.32
N ARG A 8 -14.66 10.60 -7.00
CA ARG A 8 -13.59 9.91 -6.23
C ARG A 8 -14.21 9.08 -5.12
N ASP A 9 -13.44 8.17 -4.53
CA ASP A 9 -13.77 7.38 -3.33
C ASP A 9 -15.00 6.46 -3.48
N TYR A 10 -15.45 6.22 -4.71
CA TYR A 10 -16.46 5.20 -5.01
C TYR A 10 -15.78 3.91 -5.46
N VAL A 11 -15.89 2.89 -4.62
CA VAL A 11 -15.19 1.61 -4.80
C VAL A 11 -15.96 0.60 -5.67
N GLY A 12 -17.08 1.01 -6.22
CA GLY A 12 -17.95 0.13 -7.02
C GLY A 12 -19.16 -0.40 -6.25
N SER A 13 -20.10 -1.02 -6.97
CA SER A 13 -21.33 -1.59 -6.41
C SER A 13 -21.12 -2.90 -5.63
N LYS A 14 -19.97 -3.54 -5.83
CA LYS A 14 -19.56 -4.78 -5.17
C LYS A 14 -18.02 -4.92 -5.29
N PRO A 15 -17.38 -5.81 -4.50
CA PRO A 15 -15.97 -6.13 -4.70
C PRO A 15 -15.67 -6.61 -6.12
N LEU A 16 -14.46 -6.33 -6.61
CA LEU A 16 -13.93 -6.83 -7.88
C LEU A 16 -14.79 -6.47 -9.11
N VAL A 17 -15.21 -5.20 -9.22
CA VAL A 17 -15.89 -4.70 -10.43
C VAL A 17 -14.91 -4.15 -11.47
N ALA A 18 -13.79 -3.54 -11.03
CA ALA A 18 -12.78 -3.00 -11.92
C ALA A 18 -11.89 -4.11 -12.49
N PRO A 19 -11.61 -4.13 -13.80
CA PRO A 19 -10.74 -5.15 -14.41
C PRO A 19 -9.35 -5.22 -13.78
N GLU A 20 -8.80 -4.07 -13.40
CA GLU A 20 -7.50 -3.97 -12.73
C GLU A 20 -7.52 -4.65 -11.36
N ALA A 21 -8.59 -4.45 -10.59
CA ALA A 21 -8.76 -5.10 -9.29
C ALA A 21 -8.90 -6.63 -9.45
N ILE A 22 -9.63 -7.10 -10.47
CA ILE A 22 -9.75 -8.53 -10.79
C ILE A 22 -8.37 -9.09 -11.19
N ALA A 23 -7.62 -8.38 -12.01
CA ALA A 23 -6.31 -8.82 -12.48
C ALA A 23 -5.33 -9.01 -11.30
N ILE A 24 -5.19 -8.01 -10.42
CA ILE A 24 -4.26 -8.11 -9.28
C ILE A 24 -4.74 -9.14 -8.26
N TYR A 25 -6.06 -9.27 -8.04
CA TYR A 25 -6.64 -10.30 -7.18
C TYR A 25 -6.27 -11.70 -7.67
N ASN A 26 -6.51 -12.00 -8.96
CA ASN A 26 -6.19 -13.30 -9.55
C ASN A 26 -4.69 -13.58 -9.54
N PHE A 27 -3.88 -12.58 -9.89
CA PHE A 27 -2.42 -12.69 -9.85
C PHE A 27 -1.91 -13.02 -8.45
N THR A 28 -2.41 -12.33 -7.44
CA THR A 28 -2.01 -12.56 -6.04
C THR A 28 -2.39 -13.97 -5.58
N ARG A 29 -3.56 -14.47 -5.97
CA ARG A 29 -4.01 -15.83 -5.61
C ARG A 29 -3.23 -16.95 -6.30
N LEU A 30 -2.66 -16.68 -7.46
CA LEU A 30 -1.83 -17.65 -8.19
C LEU A 30 -0.39 -17.73 -7.63
N HIS A 31 0.00 -16.77 -6.80
CA HIS A 31 1.36 -16.68 -6.26
C HIS A 31 1.32 -16.72 -4.73
N ASN A 32 2.35 -17.32 -4.15
CA ASN A 32 2.48 -17.41 -2.69
C ASN A 32 3.34 -16.26 -2.16
N PHE A 33 2.88 -15.01 -2.33
CA PHE A 33 3.62 -13.84 -1.88
C PHE A 33 3.78 -13.84 -0.37
N ARG A 34 5.02 -13.58 0.08
CA ARG A 34 5.34 -13.40 1.50
C ARG A 34 4.90 -12.02 2.00
N LEU A 35 5.13 -10.99 1.18
CA LEU A 35 4.68 -9.64 1.43
C LEU A 35 4.26 -8.94 0.12
N ILE A 36 3.53 -7.82 0.24
CA ILE A 36 3.20 -6.98 -0.91
C ILE A 36 3.51 -5.50 -0.61
N LEU A 37 3.86 -4.78 -1.69
CA LEU A 37 4.09 -3.34 -1.70
C LEU A 37 3.16 -2.71 -2.73
N ALA A 38 2.22 -1.88 -2.29
CA ALA A 38 1.33 -1.12 -3.15
C ALA A 38 1.80 0.34 -3.19
N TYR A 39 2.41 0.75 -4.30
CA TYR A 39 2.93 2.12 -4.47
C TYR A 39 1.85 3.09 -4.93
N HIS A 40 1.75 4.18 -4.22
CA HIS A 40 0.89 5.32 -4.47
C HIS A 40 1.68 6.63 -4.37
N THR A 41 1.04 7.75 -4.58
CA THR A 41 1.46 9.11 -4.26
C THR A 41 0.31 9.81 -3.53
N GLN A 42 0.55 10.54 -2.47
CA GLN A 42 1.78 11.13 -1.98
C GLN A 42 1.74 11.23 -0.44
N GLY A 43 2.90 11.59 0.21
CA GLY A 43 2.93 11.88 1.66
C GLY A 43 4.22 11.45 2.34
N LYS A 44 5.08 10.66 1.70
CA LYS A 44 6.25 9.99 2.32
C LYS A 44 5.84 9.18 3.54
N GLU A 45 4.79 8.38 3.38
CA GLU A 45 4.23 7.53 4.43
C GLU A 45 4.19 6.06 4.01
N ILE A 46 4.25 5.18 4.99
CA ILE A 46 4.13 3.73 4.85
C ILE A 46 2.97 3.28 5.72
N TYR A 47 1.85 2.93 5.12
CA TYR A 47 0.71 2.37 5.82
C TYR A 47 0.85 0.84 5.91
N TRP A 48 0.78 0.29 7.12
CA TRP A 48 1.08 -1.11 7.41
C TRP A 48 -0.05 -1.87 8.09
N GLN A 49 -1.03 -1.16 8.64
CA GLN A 49 -2.14 -1.75 9.39
C GLN A 49 -3.44 -1.87 8.57
N PHE A 50 -4.26 -2.79 8.99
CA PHE A 50 -5.69 -2.84 8.74
C PHE A 50 -6.39 -3.51 9.90
N GLN A 51 -7.11 -2.77 10.72
CA GLN A 51 -7.79 -3.26 11.93
C GLN A 51 -6.85 -4.12 12.81
N ASN A 52 -7.28 -5.34 13.15
CA ASN A 52 -6.50 -6.32 13.92
C ASN A 52 -5.87 -7.42 13.04
N TYR A 53 -5.73 -7.17 11.73
CA TYR A 53 -5.21 -8.16 10.81
C TYR A 53 -3.69 -8.09 10.61
N ALA A 54 -3.07 -6.96 10.90
CA ALA A 54 -1.62 -6.81 10.85
C ALA A 54 -0.93 -7.63 11.95
N THR A 55 0.23 -8.16 11.63
CA THR A 55 1.05 -8.96 12.54
C THR A 55 2.18 -8.12 13.13
N GLN A 56 2.78 -8.58 14.22
CA GLN A 56 3.99 -7.96 14.77
C GLN A 56 5.14 -7.95 13.75
N GLU A 57 5.25 -8.97 12.92
CA GLU A 57 6.21 -9.03 11.83
C GLU A 57 6.00 -7.89 10.81
N ALA A 58 4.73 -7.58 10.49
CA ALA A 58 4.43 -6.47 9.58
C ALA A 58 4.88 -5.11 10.15
N GLU A 59 4.76 -4.91 11.46
CA GLU A 59 5.26 -3.72 12.14
C GLU A 59 6.79 -3.65 12.06
N GLN A 60 7.48 -4.72 12.45
CA GLN A 60 8.95 -4.78 12.44
C GLN A 60 9.56 -4.54 11.06
N ILE A 61 9.00 -5.16 10.02
CA ILE A 61 9.44 -4.92 8.64
C ILE A 61 9.11 -3.48 8.21
N GLY A 62 7.95 -2.94 8.60
CA GLY A 62 7.57 -1.56 8.35
C GLY A 62 8.54 -0.56 8.97
N GLU A 63 9.02 -0.80 10.19
CA GLU A 63 10.06 0.01 10.84
C GLU A 63 11.38 0.00 10.05
N ILE A 64 11.78 -1.15 9.54
CA ILE A 64 12.97 -1.26 8.67
C ILE A 64 12.78 -0.44 7.39
N PHE A 65 11.61 -0.54 6.76
CA PHE A 65 11.29 0.25 5.57
C PHE A 65 11.29 1.76 5.85
N ALA A 66 10.76 2.18 6.99
CA ALA A 66 10.79 3.58 7.42
C ALA A 66 12.24 4.08 7.62
N GLN A 67 13.09 3.28 8.23
CA GLN A 67 14.51 3.64 8.44
C GLN A 67 15.28 3.82 7.12
N VAL A 68 15.07 2.94 6.14
CA VAL A 68 15.84 2.99 4.88
C VAL A 68 15.32 4.01 3.89
N SER A 69 14.05 4.40 4.00
CA SER A 69 13.42 5.38 3.09
C SER A 69 13.35 6.79 3.67
N GLY A 70 13.40 6.91 4.98
CA GLY A 70 13.07 8.17 5.68
C GLY A 70 11.58 8.52 5.67
N TYR A 71 10.71 7.56 5.29
CA TYR A 71 9.26 7.73 5.32
C TYR A 71 8.70 7.44 6.72
N ALA A 72 7.57 8.03 7.05
CA ALA A 72 6.89 7.75 8.32
C ALA A 72 6.16 6.40 8.26
N LEU A 73 6.31 5.57 9.29
CA LEU A 73 5.44 4.42 9.48
C LEU A 73 4.14 4.89 10.13
N SER A 74 3.02 4.77 9.44
CA SER A 74 1.74 5.39 9.82
C SER A 74 0.59 4.40 9.82
N GLU A 75 -0.41 4.70 10.64
CA GLU A 75 -1.71 4.02 10.61
C GLU A 75 -2.66 4.72 9.65
N VAL A 76 -3.42 3.95 8.90
CA VAL A 76 -4.44 4.52 8.00
C VAL A 76 -5.61 5.04 8.85
N PRO A 77 -6.09 6.28 8.64
CA PRO A 77 -7.32 6.74 9.25
C PRO A 77 -8.49 5.80 8.94
N TYR A 78 -9.31 5.48 9.96
CA TYR A 78 -10.40 4.51 9.83
C TYR A 78 -11.28 4.74 8.60
N ASN A 79 -11.64 6.00 8.33
CA ASN A 79 -12.51 6.36 7.19
C ASN A 79 -11.86 6.17 5.81
N SER A 80 -10.53 6.00 5.74
CA SER A 80 -9.78 5.79 4.51
C SER A 80 -9.40 4.32 4.27
N SER A 81 -9.82 3.44 5.17
CA SER A 81 -9.61 1.99 5.09
C SER A 81 -10.73 1.28 4.33
N PHE A 82 -10.68 -0.05 4.28
CA PHE A 82 -11.71 -1.01 3.81
C PHE A 82 -11.78 -1.27 2.30
N ALA A 83 -10.99 -0.60 1.46
CA ALA A 83 -11.10 -0.78 0.01
C ALA A 83 -9.76 -1.01 -0.70
N GLY A 84 -8.65 -1.02 0.02
CA GLY A 84 -7.31 -1.13 -0.54
C GLY A 84 -6.84 -2.56 -0.76
N TYR A 85 -5.93 -2.74 -1.72
CA TYR A 85 -5.25 -4.01 -1.97
C TYR A 85 -4.50 -4.51 -0.73
N LYS A 86 -3.81 -3.63 -0.02
CA LYS A 86 -3.14 -3.93 1.24
C LYS A 86 -4.12 -4.47 2.30
N ASP A 87 -5.27 -3.82 2.47
CA ASP A 87 -6.26 -4.19 3.47
C ASP A 87 -6.79 -5.61 3.23
N TRP A 88 -7.14 -5.91 1.98
CA TRP A 88 -7.54 -7.25 1.58
C TRP A 88 -6.43 -8.28 1.80
N PHE A 89 -5.18 -7.97 1.44
CA PHE A 89 -4.06 -8.89 1.60
C PHE A 89 -3.78 -9.21 3.08
N LEU A 90 -3.78 -8.20 3.95
CA LEU A 90 -3.65 -8.39 5.39
C LEU A 90 -4.78 -9.25 5.96
N GLN A 91 -6.02 -9.01 5.56
CA GLN A 91 -7.18 -9.75 6.03
C GLN A 91 -7.16 -11.21 5.57
N GLU A 92 -6.83 -11.46 4.31
CA GLU A 92 -6.89 -12.79 3.70
C GLU A 92 -5.71 -13.69 4.13
N TYR A 93 -4.50 -13.13 4.15
CA TYR A 93 -3.29 -13.92 4.33
C TYR A 93 -2.59 -13.75 5.68
N ARG A 94 -2.92 -12.72 6.46
CA ARG A 94 -2.21 -12.40 7.72
C ARG A 94 -0.70 -12.27 7.51
N ARG A 95 -0.30 -11.70 6.39
CA ARG A 95 1.10 -11.47 5.98
C ARG A 95 1.36 -9.99 5.81
N PRO A 96 2.64 -9.55 5.90
CA PRO A 96 3.01 -8.16 5.73
C PRO A 96 2.53 -7.57 4.41
N GLY A 97 1.84 -6.44 4.47
CA GLY A 97 1.37 -5.70 3.29
C GLY A 97 1.41 -4.20 3.57
N TYR A 98 1.92 -3.45 2.60
CA TYR A 98 2.15 -2.01 2.78
C TYR A 98 1.56 -1.21 1.62
N THR A 99 1.02 -0.04 1.95
CA THR A 99 0.82 1.05 0.99
C THR A 99 1.92 2.07 1.18
N ILE A 100 2.68 2.36 0.14
CA ILE A 100 3.77 3.32 0.14
C ILE A 100 3.31 4.58 -0.57
N GLU A 101 3.18 5.69 0.14
CA GLU A 101 2.79 7.00 -0.40
C GLU A 101 4.05 7.80 -0.76
N ALA A 102 4.53 7.64 -1.98
CA ALA A 102 5.81 8.17 -2.43
C ALA A 102 5.75 9.65 -2.80
N GLY A 103 6.78 10.42 -2.43
CA GLY A 103 6.92 11.84 -2.76
C GLY A 103 6.05 12.78 -1.94
N LEU A 104 6.07 14.06 -2.26
CA LEU A 104 5.34 15.12 -1.55
C LEU A 104 4.74 16.13 -2.53
N GLY A 105 3.58 16.73 -2.16
CA GLY A 105 2.94 17.81 -2.91
C GLY A 105 1.53 17.50 -3.36
N GLU A 106 1.12 17.99 -4.52
CA GLU A 106 -0.19 17.74 -5.11
C GLU A 106 -0.06 16.80 -6.31
N ASN A 107 -1.00 15.87 -6.43
CA ASN A 107 -1.06 14.95 -7.57
C ASN A 107 -1.62 15.64 -8.83
N PRO A 108 -1.06 15.35 -10.03
CA PRO A 108 0.09 14.48 -10.26
C PRO A 108 1.41 15.12 -9.82
N LEU A 109 2.25 14.35 -9.15
CA LEU A 109 3.57 14.83 -8.75
C LEU A 109 4.44 15.17 -9.97
N PRO A 110 5.25 16.24 -9.91
CA PRO A 110 6.12 16.61 -11.02
C PRO A 110 7.21 15.55 -11.21
N ILE A 111 7.55 15.25 -12.49
CA ILE A 111 8.56 14.26 -12.85
C ILE A 111 9.95 14.56 -12.26
N SER A 112 10.21 15.83 -11.92
CA SER A 112 11.46 16.24 -11.24
C SER A 112 11.69 15.54 -9.89
N GLN A 113 10.64 15.05 -9.24
CA GLN A 113 10.78 14.28 -7.99
C GLN A 113 11.21 12.81 -8.21
N PHE A 114 11.26 12.34 -9.45
CA PHE A 114 11.51 10.91 -9.72
C PHE A 114 12.80 10.39 -9.08
N ASN A 115 13.90 11.11 -9.21
CA ASN A 115 15.19 10.66 -8.67
C ASN A 115 15.16 10.58 -7.14
N ASP A 116 14.55 11.54 -6.47
CA ASP A 116 14.41 11.53 -5.01
C ASP A 116 13.52 10.38 -4.57
N ILE A 117 12.35 10.20 -5.19
CA ILE A 117 11.44 9.10 -4.92
C ILE A 117 12.13 7.75 -5.15
N TYR A 118 12.87 7.59 -6.25
CA TYR A 118 13.62 6.37 -6.54
C TYR A 118 14.66 6.07 -5.46
N ASN A 119 15.47 7.06 -5.09
CA ASN A 119 16.51 6.91 -4.08
C ASN A 119 15.93 6.60 -2.69
N ASP A 120 14.83 7.24 -2.31
CA ASP A 120 14.13 6.96 -1.05
C ASP A 120 13.62 5.51 -0.99
N ASN A 121 13.18 4.96 -2.13
CA ASN A 121 12.44 3.70 -2.15
C ASN A 121 13.25 2.47 -2.60
N ILE A 122 14.43 2.63 -3.18
CA ILE A 122 15.22 1.48 -3.63
C ILE A 122 15.56 0.53 -2.47
N GLY A 123 15.80 1.05 -1.27
CA GLY A 123 16.03 0.25 -0.07
C GLY A 123 14.82 -0.62 0.30
N ILE A 124 13.61 -0.07 0.21
CA ILE A 124 12.37 -0.81 0.45
C ILE A 124 12.23 -1.97 -0.55
N LEU A 125 12.47 -1.71 -1.84
CA LEU A 125 12.34 -2.73 -2.90
C LEU A 125 13.34 -3.88 -2.72
N VAL A 126 14.61 -3.55 -2.41
CA VAL A 126 15.66 -4.56 -2.21
C VAL A 126 15.37 -5.40 -0.95
N LEU A 127 15.05 -4.76 0.17
CA LEU A 127 14.74 -5.44 1.42
C LEU A 127 13.46 -6.27 1.32
N GLY A 128 12.42 -5.74 0.68
CA GLY A 128 11.18 -6.47 0.45
C GLY A 128 11.33 -7.74 -0.40
N ALA A 129 12.39 -7.83 -1.19
CA ALA A 129 12.70 -9.02 -1.99
C ALA A 129 13.46 -10.10 -1.20
N VAL A 130 14.09 -9.77 -0.06
CA VAL A 130 14.96 -10.70 0.70
C VAL A 130 14.46 -10.98 2.11
N LEU A 131 13.56 -10.17 2.65
CA LEU A 131 12.88 -10.39 3.92
C LEU A 131 11.69 -11.35 3.76
#